data_9dccba7ca558de73f7ab8913f5dcfe16
#
_entry.id   9dccba7ca558de73f7ab8913f5dcfe16
#
_cell.length_a   1.000
_cell.length_b   1.000
_cell.length_c   1.000
_cell.angle_alpha   90.00
_cell.angle_beta   90.00
_cell.angle_gamma   90.00
#
_symmetry.space_group_name_H-M   'P 1'
#
loop_
_entity.id
_entity.type
_entity.pdbx_description
1 polymer ?
#
loop_
_entity_poly.entity_id
_entity_poly.type
_entity_poly.pdbx_seq_one_letter_code
_entity_poly.pdbx_strand_id
1 'polypeptide(L)'
;GANVGGFTDCLLQRGASRVVAIDTGRGVLAWPLRQDARVETRERTNALHDDPPESGVDLVVIDLAWTPQRLAIPAALRWLDPAGARRILTLVKPHYELKPEEKDLLDRGFLPQEHAPRVLEAVLEAMPGLGVEVLGASASPLVGGKTAKRRGVPGNIEYVALLAPSD
;
A
#
# COMPACT_ATOMS: atom_id res chain seq x y z
N GLY A 1 -2.40 0.02 -6.29
CA GLY A 1 -2.33 -1.44 -6.40
C GLY A 1 -3.64 -2.10 -5.98
N ALA A 2 -4.69 -1.94 -6.79
CA ALA A 2 -6.01 -2.49 -6.44
C ALA A 2 -6.06 -4.03 -6.51
N ASN A 3 -5.25 -4.62 -7.40
CA ASN A 3 -5.20 -6.06 -7.63
C ASN A 3 -6.63 -6.64 -7.83
N VAL A 4 -6.94 -7.77 -7.19
CA VAL A 4 -8.27 -8.39 -7.26
C VAL A 4 -9.37 -7.60 -6.53
N GLY A 5 -9.01 -6.61 -5.69
CA GLY A 5 -9.94 -5.66 -5.08
C GLY A 5 -10.22 -5.90 -3.59
N GLY A 6 -9.34 -6.57 -2.86
CA GLY A 6 -9.56 -6.83 -1.43
C GLY A 6 -9.81 -5.56 -0.60
N PHE A 7 -8.99 -4.52 -0.76
CA PHE A 7 -9.21 -3.24 -0.09
C PHE A 7 -10.40 -2.48 -0.67
N THR A 8 -10.62 -2.53 -1.98
CA THR A 8 -11.80 -1.92 -2.62
C THR A 8 -13.10 -2.46 -2.03
N ASP A 9 -13.24 -3.78 -1.98
CA ASP A 9 -14.39 -4.46 -1.38
C ASP A 9 -14.57 -4.09 0.10
N CYS A 10 -13.48 -4.13 0.86
CA CYS A 10 -13.48 -3.76 2.27
C CYS A 10 -13.99 -2.33 2.51
N LEU A 11 -13.55 -1.36 1.70
CA LEU A 11 -13.99 0.03 1.79
C LEU A 11 -15.46 0.18 1.48
N LEU A 12 -15.95 -0.46 0.41
CA LEU A 12 -17.36 -0.44 0.02
C LEU A 12 -18.26 -1.04 1.09
N GLN A 13 -17.87 -2.16 1.71
CA GLN A 13 -18.59 -2.79 2.81
C GLN A 13 -18.65 -1.90 4.07
N ARG A 14 -17.67 -1.00 4.24
CA ARG A 14 -17.60 -0.04 5.33
C ARG A 14 -18.25 1.32 5.01
N GLY A 15 -18.96 1.41 3.89
CA GLY A 15 -19.76 2.58 3.55
C GLY A 15 -19.04 3.64 2.74
N ALA A 16 -17.91 3.33 2.09
CA ALA A 16 -17.30 4.26 1.15
C ALA A 16 -18.29 4.59 0.03
N SER A 17 -18.55 5.87 -0.20
CA SER A 17 -19.45 6.37 -1.24
C SER A 17 -18.84 6.26 -2.64
N ARG A 18 -17.50 6.30 -2.73
CA ARG A 18 -16.76 6.17 -3.98
C ARG A 18 -15.39 5.57 -3.69
N VAL A 19 -14.89 4.72 -4.59
CA VAL A 19 -13.53 4.18 -4.56
C VAL A 19 -12.90 4.34 -5.92
N VAL A 20 -11.71 4.95 -6.00
CA VAL A 20 -10.88 4.96 -7.20
C VAL A 20 -9.87 3.83 -7.09
N ALA A 21 -10.04 2.78 -7.88
CA ALA A 21 -9.23 1.58 -7.89
C ALA A 21 -8.16 1.64 -8.99
N ILE A 22 -6.90 1.86 -8.61
CA ILE A 22 -5.78 2.06 -9.54
C ILE A 22 -4.87 0.84 -9.55
N ASP A 23 -4.55 0.35 -10.75
CA ASP A 23 -3.59 -0.74 -10.93
C ASP A 23 -2.85 -0.63 -12.26
N THR A 24 -1.60 -1.08 -12.31
CA THR A 24 -0.82 -1.19 -13.55
C THR A 24 -1.27 -2.38 -14.41
N GLY A 25 -1.92 -3.36 -13.80
CA GLY A 25 -2.51 -4.53 -14.48
C GLY A 25 -3.72 -4.16 -15.32
N ARG A 26 -4.18 -5.14 -16.10
CA ARG A 26 -5.42 -5.07 -16.87
C ARG A 26 -6.32 -6.24 -16.54
N GLY A 27 -7.60 -5.98 -16.27
CA GLY A 27 -8.60 -7.00 -15.99
C GLY A 27 -8.36 -7.75 -14.67
N VAL A 28 -7.57 -7.16 -13.74
CA VAL A 28 -7.22 -7.82 -12.48
C VAL A 28 -8.28 -7.62 -11.40
N LEU A 29 -8.96 -6.47 -11.39
CA LEU A 29 -10.02 -6.19 -10.44
C LEU A 29 -11.20 -7.15 -10.67
N ALA A 30 -11.72 -7.75 -9.60
CA ALA A 30 -12.83 -8.70 -9.66
C ALA A 30 -14.06 -8.08 -10.34
N TRP A 31 -14.73 -8.88 -11.17
CA TRP A 31 -15.86 -8.42 -11.99
C TRP A 31 -16.99 -7.74 -11.20
N PRO A 32 -17.44 -8.25 -10.04
CA PRO A 32 -18.47 -7.57 -9.25
C PRO A 32 -18.08 -6.15 -8.85
N LEU A 33 -16.81 -5.92 -8.50
CA LEU A 33 -16.31 -4.59 -8.12
C LEU A 33 -16.23 -3.65 -9.33
N ARG A 34 -15.91 -4.18 -10.51
CA ARG A 34 -15.90 -3.39 -11.77
C ARG A 34 -17.29 -2.93 -12.18
N GLN A 35 -18.34 -3.64 -11.75
CA GLN A 35 -19.73 -3.30 -12.05
C GLN A 35 -20.39 -2.42 -10.98
N ASP A 36 -19.75 -2.22 -9.82
CA ASP A 36 -20.27 -1.36 -8.76
C ASP A 36 -20.14 0.11 -9.19
N ALA A 37 -21.28 0.80 -9.25
CA ALA A 37 -21.33 2.21 -9.68
C ALA A 37 -20.50 3.16 -8.80
N ARG A 38 -20.11 2.74 -7.61
CA ARG A 38 -19.23 3.49 -6.70
C ARG A 38 -17.77 3.31 -7.01
N VAL A 39 -17.38 2.38 -7.91
CA VAL A 39 -15.98 2.06 -8.23
C VAL A 39 -15.59 2.67 -9.57
N GLU A 40 -14.63 3.58 -9.53
CA GLU A 40 -13.91 4.05 -10.70
C GLU A 40 -12.65 3.20 -10.89
N THR A 41 -12.58 2.47 -12.01
CA THR A 41 -11.44 1.58 -12.29
C THR A 41 -10.44 2.27 -13.23
N ARG A 42 -9.21 2.47 -12.76
CA ARG A 42 -8.08 3.01 -13.55
C ARG A 42 -7.01 1.94 -13.73
N GLU A 43 -7.13 1.19 -14.80
CA GLU A 43 -6.18 0.13 -15.17
C GLU A 43 -5.03 0.66 -16.04
N ARG A 44 -3.93 -0.10 -16.11
CA ARG A 44 -2.69 0.29 -16.82
C ARG A 44 -2.16 1.64 -16.37
N THR A 45 -2.43 2.01 -15.13
CA THR A 45 -2.14 3.31 -14.55
C THR A 45 -1.14 3.15 -13.41
N ASN A 46 -0.07 3.94 -13.47
CA ASN A 46 0.89 4.00 -12.38
C ASN A 46 0.42 5.02 -11.33
N ALA A 47 0.06 4.55 -10.16
CA ALA A 47 -0.46 5.37 -9.07
C ALA A 47 0.52 6.49 -8.62
N LEU A 48 1.82 6.35 -8.88
CA LEU A 48 2.81 7.39 -8.55
C LEU A 48 2.65 8.66 -9.40
N HIS A 49 2.04 8.54 -10.58
CA HIS A 49 1.98 9.61 -11.59
C HIS A 49 0.56 9.97 -12.00
N ASP A 50 -0.43 9.25 -11.49
CA ASP A 50 -1.83 9.53 -11.78
C ASP A 50 -2.32 10.76 -11.03
N ASP A 51 -3.33 11.43 -11.59
CA ASP A 51 -3.89 12.63 -11.00
C ASP A 51 -5.08 12.31 -10.09
N PRO A 52 -5.15 12.96 -8.92
CA PRO A 52 -6.29 12.81 -8.02
C PRO A 52 -7.58 13.34 -8.66
N PRO A 53 -8.76 12.89 -8.18
CA PRO A 53 -10.01 13.58 -8.47
C PRO A 53 -9.96 15.02 -7.91
N GLU A 54 -10.70 15.94 -8.54
CA GLU A 54 -10.67 17.37 -8.19
C GLU A 54 -10.96 17.64 -6.71
N SER A 55 -11.85 16.87 -6.09
CA SER A 55 -12.20 16.99 -4.66
C SER A 55 -11.20 16.30 -3.71
N GLY A 56 -10.23 15.56 -4.23
CA GLY A 56 -9.41 14.69 -3.40
C GLY A 56 -10.18 13.51 -2.81
N VAL A 57 -9.58 12.82 -1.84
CA VAL A 57 -10.17 11.68 -1.11
C VAL A 57 -9.88 11.77 0.39
N ASP A 58 -10.75 11.20 1.22
CA ASP A 58 -10.57 11.14 2.68
C ASP A 58 -9.50 10.13 3.10
N LEU A 59 -9.35 9.05 2.34
CA LEU A 59 -8.47 7.93 2.65
C LEU A 59 -7.78 7.42 1.39
N VAL A 60 -6.46 7.31 1.46
CA VAL A 60 -5.66 6.57 0.46
C VAL A 60 -5.22 5.24 1.05
N VAL A 61 -5.44 4.14 0.32
CA VAL A 61 -4.94 2.82 0.69
C VAL A 61 -3.85 2.39 -0.30
N ILE A 62 -2.68 2.00 0.23
CA ILE A 62 -1.50 1.64 -0.56
C ILE A 62 -1.16 0.17 -0.36
N ASP A 63 -1.22 -0.61 -1.45
CA ASP A 63 -0.71 -1.98 -1.54
C ASP A 63 0.09 -2.14 -2.84
N LEU A 64 1.29 -1.55 -2.87
CA LEU A 64 2.17 -1.57 -4.04
C LEU A 64 3.26 -2.63 -3.88
N ALA A 65 3.58 -3.32 -4.98
CA ALA A 65 4.75 -4.16 -5.09
C ALA A 65 5.93 -3.36 -5.67
N TRP A 66 7.15 -3.72 -5.27
CA TRP A 66 8.42 -3.13 -5.75
C TRP A 66 8.54 -1.61 -5.61
N THR A 67 7.64 -0.98 -4.88
CA THR A 67 7.61 0.47 -4.68
C THR A 67 7.82 0.78 -3.21
N PRO A 68 8.96 1.37 -2.83
CA PRO A 68 9.22 1.73 -1.44
C PRO A 68 8.36 2.92 -1.00
N GLN A 69 8.11 3.01 0.31
CA GLN A 69 7.24 4.04 0.91
C GLN A 69 7.73 5.46 0.60
N ARG A 70 9.04 5.68 0.49
CA ARG A 70 9.62 6.99 0.12
C ARG A 70 9.13 7.52 -1.24
N LEU A 71 8.62 6.67 -2.11
CA LEU A 71 8.00 7.05 -3.38
C LEU A 71 6.47 7.06 -3.29
N ALA A 72 5.89 6.11 -2.58
CA ALA A 72 4.45 5.94 -2.49
C ALA A 72 3.78 7.03 -1.65
N ILE A 73 4.37 7.41 -0.50
CA ILE A 73 3.77 8.39 0.43
C ILE A 73 3.64 9.79 -0.19
N PRO A 74 4.69 10.38 -0.81
CA PRO A 74 4.53 11.69 -1.46
C PRO A 74 3.47 11.69 -2.59
N ALA A 75 3.36 10.58 -3.33
CA ALA A 75 2.31 10.44 -4.34
C ALA A 75 0.92 10.38 -3.70
N ALA A 76 0.76 9.64 -2.59
CA ALA A 76 -0.51 9.52 -1.87
C ALA A 76 -0.98 10.83 -1.25
N LEU A 77 -0.06 11.64 -0.72
CA LEU A 77 -0.39 12.95 -0.13
C LEU A 77 -1.10 13.89 -1.11
N ARG A 78 -0.78 13.82 -2.41
CA ARG A 78 -1.45 14.62 -3.46
C ARG A 78 -2.93 14.29 -3.63
N TRP A 79 -3.34 13.09 -3.20
CA TRP A 79 -4.71 12.59 -3.34
C TRP A 79 -5.64 13.00 -2.22
N LEU A 80 -5.10 13.40 -1.07
CA LEU A 80 -5.90 13.71 0.10
C LEU A 80 -6.64 15.05 -0.06
N ASP A 81 -7.94 15.04 0.24
CA ASP A 81 -8.73 16.26 0.36
C ASP A 81 -8.23 17.09 1.56
N PRO A 82 -7.77 18.34 1.38
CA PRO A 82 -7.34 19.19 2.48
C PRO A 82 -8.44 19.42 3.54
N ALA A 83 -9.72 19.35 3.16
CA ALA A 83 -10.86 19.52 4.05
C ALA A 83 -11.38 18.21 4.66
N GLY A 84 -10.87 17.06 4.20
CA GLY A 84 -11.31 15.72 4.60
C GLY A 84 -10.59 15.14 5.81
N ALA A 85 -10.84 13.86 6.09
CA ALA A 85 -10.24 13.14 7.21
C ALA A 85 -8.72 12.92 7.08
N ARG A 86 -8.19 12.99 5.86
CA ARG A 86 -6.77 12.95 5.52
C ARG A 86 -6.01 11.80 6.18
N ARG A 87 -6.30 10.57 5.73
CA ARG A 87 -5.65 9.36 6.23
C ARG A 87 -4.99 8.59 5.09
N ILE A 88 -3.87 7.95 5.40
CA ILE A 88 -3.20 6.99 4.52
C ILE A 88 -3.09 5.67 5.28
N LEU A 89 -3.59 4.59 4.70
CA LEU A 89 -3.37 3.23 5.16
C LEU A 89 -2.40 2.58 4.19
N THR A 90 -1.21 2.22 4.65
CA THR A 90 -0.20 1.61 3.77
C THR A 90 0.23 0.24 4.22
N LEU A 91 0.42 -0.66 3.27
CA LEU A 91 1.06 -1.94 3.48
C LEU A 91 2.57 -1.78 3.32
N VAL A 92 3.29 -1.83 4.43
CA VAL A 92 4.77 -1.79 4.44
C VAL A 92 5.29 -3.21 4.22
N LYS A 93 6.10 -3.37 3.19
CA LYS A 93 6.69 -4.65 2.78
C LYS A 93 8.22 -4.58 2.94
N PRO A 94 8.79 -5.01 4.07
CA PRO A 94 10.21 -4.81 4.39
C PRO A 94 11.17 -5.24 3.28
N HIS A 95 10.86 -6.33 2.57
CA HIS A 95 11.69 -6.83 1.47
C HIS A 95 11.77 -5.88 0.25
N TYR A 96 10.87 -4.89 0.13
CA TYR A 96 10.94 -3.83 -0.90
C TYR A 96 11.54 -2.52 -0.36
N GLU A 97 11.76 -2.42 0.94
CA GLU A 97 12.30 -1.22 1.59
C GLU A 97 13.81 -1.25 1.79
N LEU A 98 14.43 -2.40 1.53
CA LEU A 98 15.87 -2.57 1.68
C LEU A 98 16.66 -1.59 0.81
N LYS A 99 17.69 -0.99 1.40
CA LYS A 99 18.67 -0.19 0.67
C LYS A 99 19.47 -1.07 -0.29
N PRO A 100 20.10 -0.48 -1.32
CA PRO A 100 20.89 -1.26 -2.27
C PRO A 100 21.92 -2.19 -1.62
N GLU A 101 22.59 -1.69 -0.57
CA GLU A 101 23.61 -2.42 0.21
C GLU A 101 23.06 -3.53 1.11
N GLU A 102 21.76 -3.56 1.34
CA GLU A 102 21.08 -4.56 2.16
C GLU A 102 20.42 -5.68 1.34
N LYS A 103 20.45 -5.58 0.02
CA LYS A 103 19.73 -6.54 -0.86
C LYS A 103 20.29 -7.96 -0.77
N ASP A 104 21.52 -8.12 -0.33
CA ASP A 104 22.16 -9.44 -0.09
C ASP A 104 21.49 -10.19 1.08
N LEU A 105 20.67 -9.50 1.91
CA LEU A 105 19.85 -10.14 2.94
C LEU A 105 18.68 -10.98 2.35
N LEU A 106 18.36 -10.78 1.06
CA LEU A 106 17.26 -11.51 0.43
C LEU A 106 17.71 -12.91 -0.04
N ASP A 107 17.08 -13.94 0.48
CA ASP A 107 17.16 -15.28 -0.12
C ASP A 107 16.04 -15.43 -1.16
N ARG A 108 16.41 -15.40 -2.44
CA ARG A 108 15.44 -15.55 -3.57
C ARG A 108 14.20 -14.66 -3.48
N GLY A 109 14.37 -13.44 -2.97
CA GLY A 109 13.30 -12.46 -2.80
C GLY A 109 12.55 -12.55 -1.47
N PHE A 110 13.01 -13.42 -0.55
CA PHE A 110 12.48 -13.51 0.79
C PHE A 110 13.45 -12.85 1.78
N LEU A 111 12.93 -11.98 2.63
CA LEU A 111 13.66 -11.40 3.74
C LEU A 111 13.48 -12.32 4.96
N PRO A 112 14.58 -12.81 5.58
CA PRO A 112 14.48 -13.55 6.84
C PRO A 112 13.69 -12.77 7.88
N GLN A 113 12.80 -13.47 8.59
CA GLN A 113 11.80 -12.82 9.45
C GLN A 113 12.41 -11.96 10.57
N GLU A 114 13.60 -12.32 11.04
CA GLU A 114 14.36 -11.57 12.06
C GLU A 114 14.77 -10.17 11.60
N HIS A 115 14.87 -9.92 10.28
CA HIS A 115 15.23 -8.60 9.75
C HIS A 115 14.02 -7.68 9.54
N ALA A 116 12.82 -8.23 9.40
CA ALA A 116 11.64 -7.46 9.06
C ALA A 116 11.28 -6.36 10.10
N PRO A 117 11.38 -6.58 11.43
CA PRO A 117 11.10 -5.54 12.43
C PRO A 117 12.05 -4.35 12.32
N ARG A 118 13.36 -4.59 12.16
CA ARG A 118 14.36 -3.53 12.02
C ARG A 118 14.10 -2.67 10.79
N VAL A 119 13.74 -3.31 9.66
CA VAL A 119 13.43 -2.58 8.44
C VAL A 119 12.15 -1.77 8.60
N LEU A 120 11.12 -2.32 9.25
CA LEU A 120 9.91 -1.57 9.57
C LEU A 120 10.24 -0.32 10.40
N GLU A 121 11.00 -0.47 11.47
CA GLU A 121 11.40 0.63 12.36
C GLU A 121 12.06 1.77 11.57
N ALA A 122 13.05 1.45 10.74
CA ALA A 122 13.71 2.43 9.87
C ALA A 122 12.75 3.12 8.88
N VAL A 123 11.76 2.39 8.36
CA VAL A 123 10.72 2.97 7.49
C VAL A 123 9.83 3.92 8.27
N LEU A 124 9.36 3.53 9.48
CA LEU A 124 8.49 4.37 10.29
C LEU A 124 9.21 5.62 10.79
N GLU A 125 10.49 5.52 11.17
CA GLU A 125 11.33 6.66 11.54
C GLU A 125 11.53 7.67 10.40
N ALA A 126 11.52 7.21 9.15
CA ALA A 126 11.64 8.07 7.99
C ALA A 126 10.33 8.78 7.60
N MET A 127 9.16 8.35 8.10
CA MET A 127 7.85 8.88 7.70
C MET A 127 7.69 10.39 7.92
N PRO A 128 8.14 10.99 9.05
CA PRO A 128 8.04 12.44 9.24
C PRO A 128 8.77 13.24 8.15
N GLY A 129 9.91 12.74 7.67
CA GLY A 129 10.65 13.34 6.55
C GLY A 129 9.91 13.27 5.21
N LEU A 130 8.86 12.46 5.09
CA LEU A 130 7.98 12.36 3.93
C LEU A 130 6.70 13.21 4.08
N GLY A 131 6.55 13.97 5.16
CA GLY A 131 5.40 14.83 5.42
C GLY A 131 4.20 14.11 6.07
N VAL A 132 4.43 13.00 6.77
CA VAL A 132 3.38 12.27 7.48
C VAL A 132 3.82 11.87 8.88
N GLU A 133 2.87 11.80 9.80
CA GLU A 133 3.01 11.19 11.13
C GLU A 133 2.44 9.79 11.15
N VAL A 134 3.04 8.92 11.97
CA VAL A 134 2.59 7.54 12.18
C VAL A 134 1.60 7.50 13.33
N LEU A 135 0.33 7.19 13.04
CA LEU A 135 -0.72 7.03 14.04
C LEU A 135 -0.71 5.63 14.68
N GLY A 136 -0.17 4.65 13.97
CA GLY A 136 -0.01 3.30 14.46
C GLY A 136 0.45 2.34 13.38
N ALA A 137 1.04 1.22 13.80
CA ALA A 137 1.45 0.15 12.91
C ALA A 137 1.24 -1.21 13.58
N SER A 138 0.94 -2.24 12.79
CA SER A 138 0.79 -3.61 13.27
C SER A 138 1.21 -4.62 12.19
N ALA A 139 1.62 -5.82 12.62
CA ALA A 139 1.87 -6.90 11.68
C ALA A 139 0.57 -7.31 10.97
N SER A 140 0.67 -7.53 9.66
CA SER A 140 -0.42 -8.13 8.89
C SER A 140 -0.62 -9.60 9.34
N PRO A 141 -1.85 -10.06 9.54
CA PRO A 141 -2.11 -11.47 9.79
C PRO A 141 -1.84 -12.34 8.55
N LEU A 142 -1.69 -11.72 7.39
CA LEU A 142 -1.37 -12.39 6.13
C LEU A 142 0.10 -12.18 5.80
N VAL A 143 0.76 -13.27 5.38
CA VAL A 143 2.13 -13.22 4.85
C VAL A 143 2.11 -13.07 3.33
N GLY A 144 2.98 -12.21 2.82
CA GLY A 144 3.13 -11.98 1.38
C GLY A 144 3.76 -13.17 0.66
N GLY A 145 3.41 -13.33 -0.61
CA GLY A 145 4.03 -14.31 -1.50
C GLY A 145 3.20 -15.59 -1.75
N LYS A 146 2.27 -15.53 -2.70
CA LYS A 146 1.55 -16.74 -3.21
C LYS A 146 2.51 -17.85 -3.65
N THR A 147 3.71 -17.50 -4.08
CA THR A 147 4.76 -18.44 -4.52
C THR A 147 5.46 -19.13 -3.35
N ALA A 148 5.46 -18.54 -2.15
CA ALA A 148 6.06 -19.10 -0.95
C ALA A 148 5.39 -20.43 -0.55
N LYS A 149 4.06 -20.47 -0.54
CA LYS A 149 3.28 -21.70 -0.25
C LYS A 149 3.59 -22.85 -1.21
N ARG A 150 3.88 -22.55 -2.49
CA ARG A 150 4.23 -23.58 -3.49
C ARG A 150 5.66 -24.12 -3.34
N ARG A 151 6.55 -23.35 -2.68
CA ARG A 151 7.99 -23.71 -2.54
C ARG A 151 8.37 -24.15 -1.13
N GLY A 152 7.43 -24.21 -0.19
CA GLY A 152 7.71 -24.56 1.20
C GLY A 152 8.57 -23.53 1.94
N VAL A 153 8.63 -22.28 1.45
CA VAL A 153 9.38 -21.18 2.06
C VAL A 153 8.40 -20.30 2.83
N PRO A 154 8.77 -19.78 4.03
CA PRO A 154 7.95 -18.78 4.72
C PRO A 154 7.72 -17.56 3.83
N GLY A 155 6.48 -17.03 3.81
CA GLY A 155 6.21 -15.77 3.09
C GLY A 155 6.88 -14.58 3.79
N ASN A 156 7.00 -13.45 3.08
CA ASN A 156 7.48 -12.21 3.67
C ASN A 156 6.47 -11.68 4.70
N ILE A 157 6.96 -11.26 5.86
CA ILE A 157 6.15 -10.50 6.82
C ILE A 157 5.84 -9.14 6.21
N GLU A 158 4.59 -8.72 6.34
CA GLU A 158 4.10 -7.41 5.93
C GLU A 158 3.47 -6.70 7.12
N TYR A 159 3.44 -5.38 7.10
CA TYR A 159 2.88 -4.57 8.16
C TYR A 159 1.89 -3.57 7.59
N VAL A 160 0.87 -3.26 8.37
CA VAL A 160 -0.09 -2.19 8.05
C VAL A 160 0.26 -0.98 8.91
N ALA A 161 0.42 0.18 8.30
CA ALA A 161 0.62 1.45 9.01
C ALA A 161 -0.49 2.42 8.66
N LEU A 162 -1.02 3.11 9.68
CA LEU A 162 -1.97 4.21 9.55
C LEU A 162 -1.22 5.52 9.76
N LEU A 163 -1.36 6.42 8.80
CA LEU A 163 -0.64 7.70 8.76
C LEU A 163 -1.62 8.86 8.61
N ALA A 164 -1.20 10.03 9.06
CA ALA A 164 -1.83 11.32 8.75
C ALA A 164 -0.78 12.26 8.18
N PRO A 165 -1.15 13.25 7.33
CA PRO A 165 -0.23 14.33 6.98
C PRO A 165 0.28 15.04 8.23
N SER A 166 1.57 15.39 8.25
CA SER A 166 2.11 16.32 9.25
C SER A 166 1.59 17.72 8.95
N ASP A 167 1.21 18.46 9.99
CA ASP A 167 0.77 19.85 9.88
C ASP A 167 1.93 20.78 9.49
#